data_a234107a9f457c22316cfb428112b7d1
#
_entry.id   a234107a9f457c22316cfb428112b7d1
#
_cell.length_a   1.000
_cell.length_b   1.000
_cell.length_c   1.000
_cell.angle_alpha   90.00
_cell.angle_beta   90.00
_cell.angle_gamma   90.00
#
_symmetry.space_group_name_H-M   'P 1'
#
loop_
_entity.id
_entity.type
_entity.pdbx_description
1 polymer ?
#
loop_
_entity_poly.entity_id
_entity_poly.type
_entity_poly.pdbx_seq_one_letter_code
_entity_poly.pdbx_strand_id
1 'polypeptide(L)'
;GQVVVCEGYTDVIGLHSAGVTEAVATCGTALADGHIRALTNFARRIVLAYDADAAGQSAADRVAEWEERFEVDIRVAALPPGADPADLARSDPAALQAAVTGARPFLAFRLDRLFARSDLATAEGRVRAATEAVGVVGAHPNELLRDQYLMEVADRCRMDVTRLRSLPPPVVRPSDGRGRPGSRSDGSRSDGGRSDEQDPAGGAPLLGLSSVEEEALRLAINRPGEVADRLEDALFSHPLALAAFQALCGADTLLEAIEEADPQAAQLLSRLAVEEDDGDTEAVMVRLVERAGSRAVNELKAELRAAEDPGAYAVTLAWLKLALESLRVAEADGEVGSVRNAEDRLVAWLVDRTPATGSVDADHGFE
;
A
#
# COMPACT_ATOMS: atom_id res chain seq x y z
N GLY A 1 -2.24 4.11 -14.83
CA GLY A 1 -1.99 5.39 -14.19
C GLY A 1 -0.57 5.49 -13.65
N GLN A 2 -0.21 6.68 -13.21
CA GLN A 2 1.04 6.94 -12.48
C GLN A 2 0.72 7.81 -11.27
N VAL A 3 1.60 7.82 -10.27
CA VAL A 3 1.60 8.75 -9.15
C VAL A 3 2.95 9.44 -9.08
N VAL A 4 2.97 10.74 -8.79
CA VAL A 4 4.19 11.54 -8.65
C VAL A 4 4.40 11.84 -7.18
N VAL A 5 5.56 11.42 -6.63
CA VAL A 5 5.91 11.60 -5.22
C VAL A 5 6.92 12.73 -5.10
N CYS A 6 6.64 13.73 -4.28
CA CYS A 6 7.52 14.85 -3.96
C CYS A 6 7.72 14.99 -2.43
N GLU A 7 8.54 15.93 -1.98
CA GLU A 7 8.90 16.06 -0.56
C GLU A 7 7.82 16.78 0.26
N GLY A 8 7.29 17.88 -0.25
CA GLY A 8 6.42 18.78 0.49
C GLY A 8 5.13 19.17 -0.20
N TYR A 9 4.20 19.69 0.59
CA TYR A 9 2.90 20.15 0.08
C TYR A 9 3.02 21.33 -0.90
N THR A 10 4.08 22.13 -0.80
CA THR A 10 4.37 23.22 -1.76
C THR A 10 4.70 22.67 -3.14
N ASP A 11 5.39 21.53 -3.20
CA ASP A 11 5.70 20.84 -4.45
C ASP A 11 4.45 20.24 -5.08
N VAL A 12 3.55 19.67 -4.25
CA VAL A 12 2.24 19.19 -4.73
C VAL A 12 1.45 20.34 -5.37
N ILE A 13 1.38 21.50 -4.70
CA ILE A 13 0.70 22.68 -5.26
C ILE A 13 1.36 23.12 -6.59
N GLY A 14 2.69 23.11 -6.65
CA GLY A 14 3.45 23.43 -7.84
C GLY A 14 3.14 22.47 -8.99
N LEU A 15 3.23 21.16 -8.74
CA LEU A 15 2.93 20.09 -9.70
C LEU A 15 1.48 20.22 -10.22
N HIS A 16 0.50 20.37 -9.33
CA HIS A 16 -0.90 20.57 -9.73
C HIS A 16 -1.09 21.84 -10.58
N SER A 17 -0.44 22.95 -10.19
CA SER A 17 -0.49 24.20 -10.97
C SER A 17 0.13 24.06 -12.37
N ALA A 18 1.12 23.17 -12.51
CA ALA A 18 1.72 22.82 -13.79
C ALA A 18 0.92 21.73 -14.55
N GLY A 19 -0.23 21.27 -14.05
CA GLY A 19 -1.09 20.30 -14.71
C GLY A 19 -0.74 18.82 -14.43
N VAL A 20 0.12 18.55 -13.44
CA VAL A 20 0.42 17.20 -12.93
C VAL A 20 -0.42 16.98 -11.69
N THR A 21 -1.61 16.43 -11.86
CA THR A 21 -2.63 16.33 -10.80
C THR A 21 -2.52 15.07 -9.93
N GLU A 22 -1.75 14.09 -10.36
CA GLU A 22 -1.48 12.84 -9.64
C GLU A 22 -0.31 12.94 -8.65
N ALA A 23 -0.03 14.15 -8.14
CA ALA A 23 1.08 14.40 -7.22
C ALA A 23 0.68 14.26 -5.76
N VAL A 24 1.57 13.63 -4.97
CA VAL A 24 1.46 13.46 -3.51
C VAL A 24 2.80 13.77 -2.84
N ALA A 25 2.80 14.07 -1.53
CA ALA A 25 4.02 14.35 -0.79
C ALA A 25 4.21 13.44 0.42
N THR A 26 5.46 13.16 0.76
CA THR A 26 5.84 12.43 1.99
C THR A 26 5.85 13.32 3.23
N CYS A 27 5.78 14.64 3.07
CA CYS A 27 5.65 15.64 4.13
C CYS A 27 6.69 15.53 5.26
N GLY A 28 7.97 15.43 4.87
CA GLY A 28 9.10 15.41 5.82
C GLY A 28 9.46 14.04 6.39
N THR A 29 8.81 12.98 5.92
CA THR A 29 9.20 11.60 6.20
C THR A 29 9.95 11.00 5.02
N ALA A 30 10.84 10.04 5.29
CA ALA A 30 11.46 9.27 4.21
C ALA A 30 10.41 8.34 3.57
N LEU A 31 10.53 8.13 2.26
CA LEU A 31 9.70 7.13 1.57
C LEU A 31 9.95 5.74 2.19
N ALA A 32 8.88 5.04 2.54
CA ALA A 32 8.90 3.76 3.27
C ALA A 32 7.92 2.75 2.63
N ASP A 33 8.01 1.50 3.06
CA ASP A 33 7.18 0.38 2.57
C ASP A 33 5.67 0.69 2.64
N GLY A 34 5.21 1.29 3.75
CA GLY A 34 3.80 1.70 3.91
C GLY A 34 3.34 2.68 2.84
N HIS A 35 4.20 3.67 2.49
CA HIS A 35 3.89 4.61 1.42
C HIS A 35 3.80 3.91 0.06
N ILE A 36 4.76 3.03 -0.26
CA ILE A 36 4.74 2.29 -1.53
C ILE A 36 3.48 1.43 -1.61
N ARG A 37 3.16 0.67 -0.56
CA ARG A 37 1.95 -0.16 -0.49
C ARG A 37 0.68 0.67 -0.73
N ALA A 38 0.53 1.81 -0.04
CA ALA A 38 -0.62 2.70 -0.25
C ALA A 38 -0.70 3.20 -1.70
N LEU A 39 0.44 3.57 -2.31
CA LEU A 39 0.49 4.06 -3.69
C LEU A 39 0.13 2.98 -4.71
N THR A 40 0.43 1.70 -4.45
CA THR A 40 0.09 0.60 -5.37
C THR A 40 -1.41 0.39 -5.54
N ASN A 41 -2.22 0.87 -4.59
CA ASN A 41 -3.68 0.86 -4.71
C ASN A 41 -4.19 1.80 -5.82
N PHE A 42 -3.38 2.80 -6.22
CA PHE A 42 -3.76 3.81 -7.20
C PHE A 42 -3.00 3.71 -8.52
N ALA A 43 -1.72 3.31 -8.48
CA ALA A 43 -0.89 3.23 -9.67
C ALA A 43 0.28 2.25 -9.51
N ARG A 44 0.67 1.61 -10.63
CA ARG A 44 1.86 0.74 -10.67
C ARG A 44 3.12 1.51 -11.07
N ARG A 45 2.99 2.73 -11.60
CA ARG A 45 4.14 3.60 -11.91
C ARG A 45 4.23 4.69 -10.86
N ILE A 46 5.39 4.78 -10.21
CA ILE A 46 5.72 5.78 -9.20
C ILE A 46 6.85 6.65 -9.74
N VAL A 47 6.61 7.95 -9.89
CA VAL A 47 7.61 8.92 -10.36
C VAL A 47 8.11 9.73 -9.17
N LEU A 48 9.39 9.62 -8.84
CA LEU A 48 10.03 10.40 -7.80
C LEU A 48 10.43 11.77 -8.36
N ALA A 49 9.82 12.84 -7.87
CA ALA A 49 10.06 14.22 -8.26
C ALA A 49 10.72 15.01 -7.12
N TYR A 50 11.87 14.55 -6.64
CA TYR A 50 12.72 15.22 -5.66
C TYR A 50 14.19 14.93 -5.91
N ASP A 51 15.08 15.59 -5.17
CA ASP A 51 16.52 15.43 -5.37
C ASP A 51 16.97 14.01 -5.02
N ALA A 52 17.09 13.18 -6.06
CA ALA A 52 17.58 11.82 -5.93
C ALA A 52 19.08 11.74 -5.58
N ASP A 53 19.79 12.89 -5.48
CA ASP A 53 21.21 12.94 -5.10
C ASP A 53 21.43 12.59 -3.63
N ALA A 54 20.46 12.91 -2.78
CA ALA A 54 20.48 12.55 -1.37
C ALA A 54 20.28 11.04 -1.15
N ALA A 55 19.79 10.33 -2.17
CA ALA A 55 19.56 8.88 -2.13
C ALA A 55 20.87 8.12 -2.29
N GLY A 56 21.55 7.81 -1.20
CA GLY A 56 22.73 6.95 -1.17
C GLY A 56 22.45 5.51 -1.64
N GLN A 57 23.48 4.65 -1.59
CA GLN A 57 23.38 3.23 -2.00
C GLN A 57 22.20 2.49 -1.31
N SER A 58 21.96 2.77 -0.01
CA SER A 58 20.87 2.16 0.76
C SER A 58 19.47 2.50 0.24
N ALA A 59 19.30 3.65 -0.41
CA ALA A 59 18.01 3.99 -1.04
C ALA A 59 17.81 3.23 -2.36
N ALA A 60 18.91 2.98 -3.09
CA ALA A 60 18.84 2.18 -4.31
C ALA A 60 18.48 0.73 -4.05
N ASP A 61 19.06 0.16 -2.99
CA ASP A 61 18.77 -1.22 -2.60
C ASP A 61 17.29 -1.34 -2.22
N ARG A 62 16.73 -0.36 -1.48
CA ARG A 62 15.29 -0.31 -1.16
C ARG A 62 14.40 -0.14 -2.38
N VAL A 63 14.77 0.74 -3.31
CA VAL A 63 13.97 0.91 -4.55
C VAL A 63 13.89 -0.39 -5.33
N ALA A 64 15.01 -1.09 -5.52
CA ALA A 64 15.03 -2.37 -6.21
C ALA A 64 14.18 -3.45 -5.49
N GLU A 65 14.22 -3.46 -4.14
CA GLU A 65 13.37 -4.32 -3.32
C GLU A 65 11.89 -3.98 -3.49
N TRP A 66 11.53 -2.69 -3.53
CA TRP A 66 10.14 -2.26 -3.75
C TRP A 66 9.63 -2.63 -5.14
N GLU A 67 10.46 -2.45 -6.19
CA GLU A 67 10.10 -2.83 -7.56
C GLU A 67 9.76 -4.32 -7.67
N GLU A 68 10.53 -5.18 -6.98
CA GLU A 68 10.29 -6.61 -6.97
C GLU A 68 9.10 -7.00 -6.08
N ARG A 69 9.07 -6.50 -4.83
CA ARG A 69 8.09 -6.90 -3.81
C ARG A 69 6.68 -6.39 -4.08
N PHE A 70 6.56 -5.18 -4.60
CA PHE A 70 5.27 -4.53 -4.86
C PHE A 70 4.90 -4.48 -6.34
N GLU A 71 5.73 -5.04 -7.22
CA GLU A 71 5.53 -5.06 -8.68
C GLU A 71 5.28 -3.66 -9.26
N VAL A 72 6.09 -2.68 -8.86
CA VAL A 72 5.99 -1.27 -9.28
C VAL A 72 7.13 -0.87 -10.20
N ASP A 73 6.87 0.10 -11.10
CA ASP A 73 7.86 0.75 -11.98
C ASP A 73 8.25 2.09 -11.36
N ILE A 74 9.40 2.13 -10.65
CA ILE A 74 9.88 3.35 -9.99
C ILE A 74 10.77 4.14 -10.92
N ARG A 75 10.36 5.38 -11.19
CA ARG A 75 11.06 6.30 -12.08
C ARG A 75 11.47 7.58 -11.37
N VAL A 76 12.39 8.31 -11.95
CA VAL A 76 12.85 9.61 -11.45
C VAL A 76 12.61 10.68 -12.50
N ALA A 77 11.92 11.75 -12.12
CA ALA A 77 11.84 12.98 -12.90
C ALA A 77 13.15 13.75 -12.71
N ALA A 78 13.95 13.87 -13.78
CA ALA A 78 15.21 14.59 -13.74
C ALA A 78 14.96 16.11 -13.72
N LEU A 79 14.98 16.70 -12.54
CA LEU A 79 14.88 18.15 -12.37
C LEU A 79 16.24 18.82 -12.60
N PRO A 80 16.28 20.11 -13.02
CA PRO A 80 17.51 20.87 -13.08
C PRO A 80 18.23 20.91 -11.72
N PRO A 81 19.57 20.91 -11.68
CA PRO A 81 20.32 20.94 -10.43
C PRO A 81 19.89 22.12 -9.54
N GLY A 82 19.54 21.83 -8.29
CA GLY A 82 19.13 22.81 -7.28
C GLY A 82 17.74 23.41 -7.45
N ALA A 83 16.95 22.92 -8.41
CA ALA A 83 15.54 23.29 -8.54
C ALA A 83 14.65 22.26 -7.84
N ASP A 84 13.67 22.73 -7.06
CA ASP A 84 12.58 21.91 -6.57
C ASP A 84 11.35 22.00 -7.50
N PRO A 85 10.37 21.11 -7.37
CA PRO A 85 9.16 21.13 -8.19
C PRO A 85 8.38 22.45 -8.08
N ALA A 86 8.30 23.05 -6.87
CA ALA A 86 7.57 24.30 -6.66
C ALA A 86 8.25 25.48 -7.34
N ASP A 87 9.58 25.56 -7.33
CA ASP A 87 10.34 26.59 -8.02
C ASP A 87 10.24 26.42 -9.55
N LEU A 88 10.36 25.20 -10.04
CA LEU A 88 10.24 24.92 -11.46
C LEU A 88 8.83 25.16 -11.99
N ALA A 89 7.80 24.85 -11.20
CA ALA A 89 6.40 25.15 -11.54
C ALA A 89 6.14 26.65 -11.75
N ARG A 90 6.85 27.51 -10.98
CA ARG A 90 6.73 28.97 -11.10
C ARG A 90 7.53 29.55 -12.26
N SER A 91 8.70 29.00 -12.53
CA SER A 91 9.63 29.53 -13.53
C SER A 91 9.39 28.94 -14.92
N ASP A 92 9.15 27.64 -15.02
CA ASP A 92 8.93 26.91 -16.28
C ASP A 92 8.04 25.67 -16.06
N PRO A 93 6.70 25.84 -16.00
CA PRO A 93 5.76 24.73 -15.83
C PRO A 93 5.89 23.64 -16.91
N ALA A 94 6.24 24.05 -18.15
CA ALA A 94 6.39 23.11 -19.26
C ALA A 94 7.61 22.19 -19.07
N ALA A 95 8.71 22.72 -18.54
CA ALA A 95 9.89 21.93 -18.20
C ALA A 95 9.59 20.93 -17.07
N LEU A 96 8.77 21.31 -16.07
CA LEU A 96 8.34 20.40 -15.02
C LEU A 96 7.49 19.24 -15.57
N GLN A 97 6.50 19.53 -16.41
CA GLN A 97 5.71 18.51 -17.10
C GLN A 97 6.57 17.58 -17.95
N ALA A 98 7.53 18.16 -18.69
CA ALA A 98 8.45 17.39 -19.53
C ALA A 98 9.34 16.46 -18.68
N ALA A 99 9.81 16.92 -17.52
CA ALA A 99 10.61 16.10 -16.58
C ALA A 99 9.78 14.92 -16.04
N VAL A 100 8.54 15.12 -15.66
CA VAL A 100 7.64 14.06 -15.18
C VAL A 100 7.32 13.08 -16.31
N THR A 101 6.93 13.57 -17.49
CA THR A 101 6.61 12.74 -18.65
C THR A 101 7.83 11.95 -19.15
N GLY A 102 9.01 12.56 -19.11
CA GLY A 102 10.30 11.96 -19.46
C GLY A 102 10.98 11.20 -18.34
N ALA A 103 10.29 10.91 -17.24
CA ALA A 103 10.87 10.21 -16.09
C ALA A 103 11.48 8.87 -16.48
N ARG A 104 12.69 8.60 -15.98
CA ARG A 104 13.49 7.43 -16.34
C ARG A 104 13.47 6.40 -15.22
N PRO A 105 13.60 5.08 -15.56
CA PRO A 105 13.78 4.05 -14.53
C PRO A 105 14.89 4.44 -13.56
N PHE A 106 14.70 4.15 -12.28
CA PHE A 106 15.61 4.59 -11.22
C PHE A 106 17.06 4.17 -11.46
N LEU A 107 17.29 2.92 -11.88
CA LEU A 107 18.63 2.42 -12.20
C LEU A 107 19.27 3.16 -13.39
N ALA A 108 18.51 3.42 -14.47
CA ALA A 108 18.96 4.19 -15.61
C ALA A 108 19.37 5.61 -15.21
N PHE A 109 18.55 6.28 -14.40
CA PHE A 109 18.84 7.63 -13.88
C PHE A 109 20.16 7.65 -13.08
N ARG A 110 20.39 6.67 -12.22
CA ARG A 110 21.64 6.56 -11.44
C ARG A 110 22.86 6.38 -12.34
N LEU A 111 22.77 5.53 -13.36
CA LEU A 111 23.84 5.35 -14.34
C LEU A 111 24.13 6.61 -15.13
N ASP A 112 23.09 7.34 -15.57
CA ASP A 112 23.29 8.62 -16.28
C ASP A 112 24.06 9.63 -15.43
N ARG A 113 23.70 9.75 -14.16
CA ARG A 113 24.39 10.65 -13.24
C ARG A 113 25.85 10.23 -12.97
N LEU A 114 26.08 8.92 -12.84
CA LEU A 114 27.43 8.39 -12.71
C LEU A 114 28.27 8.77 -13.92
N PHE A 115 27.76 8.55 -15.12
CA PHE A 115 28.49 8.87 -16.35
C PHE A 115 28.63 10.37 -16.58
N ALA A 116 27.67 11.19 -16.20
CA ALA A 116 27.76 12.65 -16.32
C ALA A 116 28.91 13.26 -15.49
N ARG A 117 29.21 12.65 -14.34
CA ARG A 117 30.33 13.10 -13.48
C ARG A 117 31.66 12.41 -13.76
N SER A 118 31.68 11.42 -14.68
CA SER A 118 32.87 10.62 -14.99
C SER A 118 33.62 11.18 -16.20
N ASP A 119 34.95 11.11 -16.16
CA ASP A 119 35.80 11.44 -17.32
C ASP A 119 35.84 10.24 -18.29
N LEU A 120 34.92 10.18 -19.23
CA LEU A 120 34.86 9.12 -20.24
C LEU A 120 35.85 9.38 -21.43
N ALA A 121 36.54 10.52 -21.46
CA ALA A 121 37.52 10.81 -22.52
C ALA A 121 38.79 9.98 -22.35
N THR A 122 39.23 9.77 -21.11
CA THR A 122 40.44 9.00 -20.79
C THR A 122 40.16 7.51 -20.61
N ALA A 123 41.14 6.66 -20.85
CA ALA A 123 41.02 5.21 -20.62
C ALA A 123 40.81 4.89 -19.13
N GLU A 124 41.59 5.57 -18.27
CA GLU A 124 41.52 5.42 -16.81
C GLU A 124 40.16 5.87 -16.26
N GLY A 125 39.62 6.96 -16.80
CA GLY A 125 38.29 7.47 -16.43
C GLY A 125 37.16 6.48 -16.82
N ARG A 126 37.24 5.91 -18.03
CA ARG A 126 36.30 4.86 -18.46
C ARG A 126 36.36 3.62 -17.58
N VAL A 127 37.59 3.18 -17.21
CA VAL A 127 37.70 2.01 -16.30
C VAL A 127 37.12 2.29 -14.94
N ARG A 128 37.35 3.47 -14.35
CA ARG A 128 36.74 3.85 -13.06
C ARG A 128 35.24 3.92 -13.14
N ALA A 129 34.70 4.57 -14.18
CA ALA A 129 33.26 4.67 -14.41
C ALA A 129 32.61 3.28 -14.59
N ALA A 130 33.23 2.40 -15.37
CA ALA A 130 32.76 1.04 -15.57
C ALA A 130 32.76 0.24 -14.27
N THR A 131 33.78 0.32 -13.45
CA THR A 131 33.87 -0.39 -12.17
C THR A 131 32.79 0.09 -11.20
N GLU A 132 32.56 1.40 -11.12
CA GLU A 132 31.51 1.97 -10.29
C GLU A 132 30.11 1.57 -10.81
N ALA A 133 29.88 1.64 -12.13
CA ALA A 133 28.62 1.26 -12.77
C ALA A 133 28.28 -0.22 -12.59
N VAL A 134 29.27 -1.12 -12.69
CA VAL A 134 29.08 -2.56 -12.40
C VAL A 134 28.58 -2.78 -10.97
N GLY A 135 29.09 -2.00 -10.00
CA GLY A 135 28.62 -2.05 -8.62
C GLY A 135 27.16 -1.61 -8.47
N VAL A 136 26.80 -0.52 -9.17
CA VAL A 136 25.41 0.00 -9.17
C VAL A 136 24.44 -1.00 -9.79
N VAL A 137 24.80 -1.60 -10.93
CA VAL A 137 24.00 -2.61 -11.63
C VAL A 137 23.90 -3.91 -10.84
N GLY A 138 25.01 -4.32 -10.23
CA GLY A 138 25.11 -5.58 -9.48
C GLY A 138 24.21 -5.67 -8.25
N ALA A 139 23.81 -4.52 -7.70
CA ALA A 139 22.87 -4.46 -6.57
C ALA A 139 21.41 -4.78 -6.96
N HIS A 140 21.07 -4.74 -8.25
CA HIS A 140 19.70 -5.00 -8.68
C HIS A 140 19.37 -6.51 -8.61
N PRO A 141 18.21 -6.93 -8.03
CA PRO A 141 17.86 -8.35 -7.86
C PRO A 141 17.63 -9.08 -9.20
N ASN A 142 17.00 -8.43 -10.18
CA ASN A 142 16.66 -9.03 -11.46
C ASN A 142 17.90 -9.22 -12.35
N GLU A 143 18.25 -10.49 -12.61
CA GLU A 143 19.44 -10.86 -13.38
C GLU A 143 19.38 -10.42 -14.85
N LEU A 144 18.20 -10.50 -15.48
CA LEU A 144 18.03 -10.10 -16.88
C LEU A 144 18.22 -8.59 -17.05
N LEU A 145 17.69 -7.80 -16.10
CA LEU A 145 17.90 -6.35 -16.10
C LEU A 145 19.37 -6.01 -15.86
N ARG A 146 20.05 -6.70 -14.93
CA ARG A 146 21.51 -6.53 -14.75
C ARG A 146 22.26 -6.73 -16.06
N ASP A 147 21.95 -7.80 -16.79
CA ASP A 147 22.60 -8.09 -18.08
C ASP A 147 22.36 -6.99 -19.11
N GLN A 148 21.16 -6.47 -19.24
CA GLN A 148 20.83 -5.38 -20.17
C GLN A 148 21.61 -4.10 -19.82
N TYR A 149 21.63 -3.71 -18.54
CA TYR A 149 22.37 -2.52 -18.11
C TYR A 149 23.89 -2.71 -18.22
N LEU A 150 24.43 -3.93 -18.01
CA LEU A 150 25.84 -4.19 -18.25
C LEU A 150 26.24 -4.02 -19.73
N MET A 151 25.34 -4.34 -20.67
CA MET A 151 25.56 -4.05 -22.08
C MET A 151 25.61 -2.54 -22.33
N GLU A 152 24.68 -1.76 -21.74
CA GLU A 152 24.71 -0.29 -21.84
C GLU A 152 25.98 0.31 -21.24
N VAL A 153 26.42 -0.18 -20.08
CA VAL A 153 27.71 0.22 -19.45
C VAL A 153 28.88 -0.10 -20.36
N ALA A 154 28.89 -1.28 -20.98
CA ALA A 154 29.93 -1.71 -21.90
C ALA A 154 30.03 -0.75 -23.10
N ASP A 155 28.94 -0.41 -23.70
CA ASP A 155 28.86 0.53 -24.83
C ASP A 155 29.37 1.92 -24.46
N ARG A 156 28.88 2.49 -23.34
CA ARG A 156 29.28 3.82 -22.86
C ARG A 156 30.75 3.90 -22.50
N CYS A 157 31.28 2.86 -21.87
CA CYS A 157 32.72 2.79 -21.50
C CYS A 157 33.61 2.26 -22.61
N ARG A 158 33.07 1.83 -23.75
CA ARG A 158 33.79 1.20 -24.88
C ARG A 158 34.59 0.00 -24.42
N MET A 159 33.98 -0.88 -23.66
CA MET A 159 34.55 -2.10 -23.08
C MET A 159 33.79 -3.34 -23.55
N ASP A 160 34.48 -4.49 -23.48
CA ASP A 160 33.81 -5.76 -23.72
C ASP A 160 32.94 -6.16 -22.53
N VAL A 161 31.68 -6.52 -22.77
CA VAL A 161 30.68 -6.89 -21.73
C VAL A 161 31.13 -8.13 -20.93
N THR A 162 31.85 -9.07 -21.58
CA THR A 162 32.37 -10.28 -20.91
C THR A 162 33.40 -9.92 -19.81
N ARG A 163 34.19 -8.88 -20.06
CA ARG A 163 35.13 -8.37 -19.05
C ARG A 163 34.43 -7.70 -17.90
N LEU A 164 33.30 -6.96 -18.14
CA LEU A 164 32.52 -6.34 -17.09
C LEU A 164 31.85 -7.39 -16.20
N ARG A 165 31.34 -8.47 -16.77
CA ARG A 165 30.78 -9.60 -16.01
C ARG A 165 31.82 -10.31 -15.12
N SER A 166 33.09 -10.30 -15.49
CA SER A 166 34.15 -10.91 -14.70
C SER A 166 34.75 -10.01 -13.62
N LEU A 167 34.33 -8.74 -13.54
CA LEU A 167 34.74 -7.85 -12.47
C LEU A 167 34.12 -8.29 -11.14
N PRO A 168 34.90 -8.43 -10.06
CA PRO A 168 34.33 -8.69 -8.75
C PRO A 168 33.45 -7.50 -8.36
N PRO A 169 32.29 -7.74 -7.68
CA PRO A 169 31.49 -6.66 -7.16
C PRO A 169 32.37 -5.80 -6.25
N PRO A 170 32.23 -4.46 -6.32
CA PRO A 170 33.04 -3.56 -5.49
C PRO A 170 32.76 -3.92 -4.01
N VAL A 171 33.87 -4.16 -3.28
CA VAL A 171 33.80 -4.38 -1.83
C VAL A 171 33.33 -3.07 -1.22
N VAL A 172 32.05 -3.00 -0.83
CA VAL A 172 31.51 -1.91 -0.04
C VAL A 172 32.24 -1.95 1.30
N ARG A 173 33.29 -1.13 1.45
CA ARG A 173 33.89 -0.90 2.76
C ARG A 173 32.86 -0.12 3.56
N PRO A 174 32.41 -0.62 4.73
CA PRO A 174 31.60 0.19 5.63
C PRO A 174 32.37 1.50 5.86
N SER A 175 31.74 2.63 5.60
CA SER A 175 32.29 3.93 5.96
C SER A 175 32.46 3.93 7.47
N ASP A 176 33.72 3.88 7.94
CA ASP A 176 34.07 4.03 9.35
C ASP A 176 33.56 5.39 9.82
N GLY A 177 32.32 5.42 10.31
CA GLY A 177 31.74 6.52 11.02
C GLY A 177 32.42 6.72 12.39
N ARG A 178 33.71 7.02 12.40
CA ARG A 178 34.39 7.52 13.58
C ARG A 178 34.04 9.00 13.76
N GLY A 179 32.81 9.25 14.20
CA GLY A 179 32.44 10.49 14.86
C GLY A 179 33.04 10.51 16.26
N ARG A 180 33.78 11.56 16.56
CA ARG A 180 34.45 11.87 17.83
C ARG A 180 33.55 11.69 19.05
N PRO A 181 34.06 11.15 20.16
CA PRO A 181 33.35 11.20 21.44
C PRO A 181 33.52 12.58 22.06
N GLY A 182 32.46 13.27 22.30
CA GLY A 182 32.47 14.56 22.95
C GLY A 182 31.23 14.85 23.77
N SER A 183 31.43 14.73 25.07
CA SER A 183 30.72 15.38 26.16
C SER A 183 29.47 14.69 26.75
N ARG A 184 29.74 14.07 27.87
CA ARG A 184 28.77 13.75 28.93
C ARG A 184 28.15 15.05 29.47
N SER A 185 26.85 15.10 29.61
CA SER A 185 26.21 15.91 30.65
C SER A 185 25.17 15.07 31.36
N ASP A 186 25.33 15.10 32.65
CA ASP A 186 24.68 14.38 33.73
C ASP A 186 23.20 14.71 33.90
N GLY A 187 22.45 13.72 34.30
CA GLY A 187 21.45 13.71 35.35
C GLY A 187 20.24 14.63 35.26
N SER A 188 19.05 14.06 35.08
CA SER A 188 18.01 14.21 36.13
C SER A 188 16.86 13.24 35.88
N ARG A 189 16.62 12.42 36.90
CA ARG A 189 15.36 11.66 37.05
C ARG A 189 14.28 12.62 37.47
N SER A 190 13.12 12.58 36.83
CA SER A 190 11.87 12.98 37.48
C SER A 190 10.74 12.06 36.99
N ASP A 191 10.13 11.53 37.98
CA ASP A 191 9.01 10.64 38.14
C ASP A 191 7.69 11.26 37.61
N GLY A 192 6.79 10.38 37.10
CA GLY A 192 5.35 10.49 37.28
C GLY A 192 4.58 11.38 36.32
N GLY A 193 3.72 10.74 35.56
CA GLY A 193 2.59 11.40 34.90
C GLY A 193 2.09 10.69 33.68
N ARG A 194 1.17 9.72 33.88
CA ARG A 194 0.25 9.29 32.81
C ARG A 194 -0.55 10.50 32.38
N SER A 195 -0.35 10.96 31.19
CA SER A 195 -1.27 11.83 30.47
C SER A 195 -1.60 11.13 29.15
N ASP A 196 -2.89 10.83 28.99
CA ASP A 196 -3.51 10.44 27.74
C ASP A 196 -3.21 11.53 26.69
N GLU A 197 -2.21 11.31 25.85
CA GLU A 197 -2.03 12.10 24.64
C GLU A 197 -2.94 11.50 23.55
N GLN A 198 -4.08 12.16 23.38
CA GLN A 198 -4.92 12.04 22.21
C GLN A 198 -4.11 12.50 21.00
N ASP A 199 -3.89 11.57 20.10
CA ASP A 199 -3.31 11.79 18.78
C ASP A 199 -4.28 12.63 17.92
N PRO A 200 -3.92 13.83 17.42
CA PRO A 200 -4.85 14.70 16.69
C PRO A 200 -4.93 14.43 15.19
N ALA A 201 -4.67 13.19 14.73
CA ALA A 201 -4.75 12.82 13.31
C ALA A 201 -5.82 11.77 12.99
N GLY A 202 -6.66 11.38 13.95
CA GLY A 202 -7.80 10.52 13.72
C GLY A 202 -8.99 11.33 13.19
N GLY A 203 -9.37 11.17 11.92
CA GLY A 203 -10.66 11.62 11.42
C GLY A 203 -11.78 11.12 12.34
N ALA A 204 -12.76 11.99 12.68
CA ALA A 204 -13.87 11.63 13.55
C ALA A 204 -14.51 10.33 13.07
N PRO A 205 -14.74 9.34 13.96
CA PRO A 205 -15.39 8.10 13.56
C PRO A 205 -16.75 8.42 12.94
N LEU A 206 -16.99 7.93 11.72
CA LEU A 206 -18.28 8.01 11.09
C LEU A 206 -19.28 7.32 12.04
N LEU A 207 -20.26 8.05 12.55
CA LEU A 207 -21.17 7.63 13.61
C LEU A 207 -21.77 6.25 13.28
N GLY A 208 -21.34 5.21 13.99
CA GLY A 208 -21.93 3.86 13.95
C GLY A 208 -21.16 2.79 13.18
N LEU A 209 -20.13 3.12 12.41
CA LEU A 209 -19.28 2.13 11.74
C LEU A 209 -18.41 1.41 12.78
N SER A 210 -18.32 0.08 12.71
CA SER A 210 -17.52 -0.69 13.66
C SER A 210 -16.06 -0.73 13.20
N SER A 211 -15.12 -0.68 14.14
CA SER A 211 -13.68 -0.81 13.85
C SER A 211 -13.35 -2.11 13.11
N VAL A 212 -14.07 -3.20 13.39
CA VAL A 212 -13.86 -4.51 12.73
C VAL A 212 -14.25 -4.48 11.25
N GLU A 213 -15.34 -3.79 10.90
CA GLU A 213 -15.76 -3.63 9.50
C GLU A 213 -14.80 -2.70 8.74
N GLU A 214 -14.28 -1.66 9.39
CA GLU A 214 -13.23 -0.81 8.81
C GLU A 214 -11.92 -1.59 8.60
N GLU A 215 -11.51 -2.40 9.58
CA GLU A 215 -10.32 -3.26 9.47
C GLU A 215 -10.49 -4.28 8.32
N ALA A 216 -11.67 -4.90 8.16
CA ALA A 216 -11.95 -5.84 7.08
C ALA A 216 -11.92 -5.16 5.70
N LEU A 217 -12.48 -3.96 5.55
CA LEU A 217 -12.39 -3.17 4.32
C LEU A 217 -10.95 -2.77 4.01
N ARG A 218 -10.17 -2.40 5.03
CA ARG A 218 -8.75 -2.10 4.87
C ARG A 218 -7.95 -3.30 4.38
N LEU A 219 -8.24 -4.50 4.90
CA LEU A 219 -7.68 -5.75 4.38
C LEU A 219 -8.09 -6.01 2.92
N ALA A 220 -9.38 -5.79 2.58
CA ALA A 220 -9.87 -5.96 1.21
C ALA A 220 -9.15 -5.03 0.22
N ILE A 221 -8.79 -3.83 0.65
CA ILE A 221 -8.03 -2.85 -0.16
C ILE A 221 -6.55 -3.24 -0.27
N ASN A 222 -5.89 -3.53 0.87
CA ASN A 222 -4.43 -3.67 0.93
C ASN A 222 -3.92 -5.10 0.70
N ARG A 223 -4.76 -6.12 0.97
CA ARG A 223 -4.44 -7.55 0.86
C ARG A 223 -5.59 -8.35 0.24
N PRO A 224 -6.11 -7.95 -0.94
CA PRO A 224 -7.27 -8.62 -1.54
C PRO A 224 -7.05 -10.12 -1.72
N GLY A 225 -5.86 -10.57 -2.06
CA GLY A 225 -5.53 -11.99 -2.24
C GLY A 225 -5.64 -12.84 -0.97
N GLU A 226 -5.71 -12.24 0.23
CA GLU A 226 -5.86 -12.96 1.50
C GLU A 226 -7.32 -13.09 1.95
N VAL A 227 -8.21 -12.19 1.48
CA VAL A 227 -9.57 -12.06 2.02
C VAL A 227 -10.68 -12.09 0.97
N ALA A 228 -10.38 -11.96 -0.33
CA ALA A 228 -11.41 -11.83 -1.37
C ALA A 228 -12.35 -13.05 -1.46
N ASP A 229 -11.86 -14.25 -1.16
CA ASP A 229 -12.63 -15.50 -1.13
C ASP A 229 -13.37 -15.76 0.19
N ARG A 230 -13.22 -14.85 1.17
CA ARG A 230 -13.75 -15.00 2.55
C ARG A 230 -14.76 -13.92 2.93
N LEU A 231 -14.69 -12.76 2.25
CA LEU A 231 -15.60 -11.65 2.52
C LEU A 231 -16.87 -11.77 1.71
N GLU A 232 -18.00 -11.59 2.39
CA GLU A 232 -19.34 -11.67 1.84
C GLU A 232 -20.20 -10.51 2.36
N ASP A 233 -21.19 -10.07 1.59
CA ASP A 233 -22.14 -9.01 1.96
C ASP A 233 -22.76 -9.22 3.34
N ALA A 234 -23.06 -10.48 3.66
CA ALA A 234 -23.70 -10.89 4.93
C ALA A 234 -22.85 -10.57 6.17
N LEU A 235 -21.55 -10.35 6.02
CA LEU A 235 -20.65 -10.03 7.12
C LEU A 235 -20.76 -8.56 7.57
N PHE A 236 -21.15 -7.67 6.66
CA PHE A 236 -21.26 -6.24 6.93
C PHE A 236 -22.66 -5.88 7.46
N SER A 237 -22.71 -5.09 8.53
CA SER A 237 -23.96 -4.64 9.14
C SER A 237 -24.25 -3.17 8.89
N HIS A 238 -23.20 -2.38 8.72
CA HIS A 238 -23.33 -0.95 8.49
C HIS A 238 -23.56 -0.67 7.00
N PRO A 239 -24.62 0.07 6.60
CA PRO A 239 -24.93 0.31 5.19
C PRO A 239 -23.76 0.92 4.40
N LEU A 240 -22.98 1.79 5.04
CA LEU A 240 -21.81 2.41 4.41
C LEU A 240 -20.69 1.40 4.19
N ALA A 241 -20.42 0.49 5.14
CA ALA A 241 -19.41 -0.54 4.97
C ALA A 241 -19.81 -1.53 3.86
N LEU A 242 -21.08 -1.91 3.84
CA LEU A 242 -21.64 -2.78 2.79
C LEU A 242 -21.52 -2.11 1.40
N ALA A 243 -21.91 -0.84 1.29
CA ALA A 243 -21.79 -0.10 0.03
C ALA A 243 -20.33 0.01 -0.45
N ALA A 244 -19.40 0.27 0.48
CA ALA A 244 -17.97 0.31 0.17
C ALA A 244 -17.44 -1.06 -0.28
N PHE A 245 -17.84 -2.15 0.38
CA PHE A 245 -17.48 -3.51 -0.01
C PHE A 245 -18.04 -3.89 -1.39
N GLN A 246 -19.32 -3.58 -1.66
CA GLN A 246 -19.93 -3.83 -2.97
C GLN A 246 -19.27 -3.04 -4.09
N ALA A 247 -18.84 -1.81 -3.84
CA ALA A 247 -18.07 -1.04 -4.80
C ALA A 247 -16.71 -1.71 -5.12
N LEU A 248 -16.02 -2.26 -4.10
CA LEU A 248 -14.77 -3.01 -4.32
C LEU A 248 -15.00 -4.29 -5.13
N CYS A 249 -16.12 -4.99 -4.90
CA CYS A 249 -16.45 -6.21 -5.65
C CYS A 249 -16.88 -5.95 -7.11
N GLY A 250 -17.43 -4.75 -7.39
CA GLY A 250 -17.91 -4.37 -8.72
C GLY A 250 -16.85 -3.82 -9.66
N ALA A 251 -15.65 -3.51 -9.18
CA ALA A 251 -14.63 -2.80 -9.92
C ALA A 251 -13.33 -3.63 -10.08
N ASP A 252 -12.62 -3.42 -11.18
CA ASP A 252 -11.33 -4.06 -11.43
C ASP A 252 -10.17 -3.40 -10.65
N THR A 253 -10.35 -2.14 -10.25
CA THR A 253 -9.35 -1.37 -9.51
C THR A 253 -9.98 -0.55 -8.39
N LEU A 254 -9.20 -0.25 -7.34
CA LEU A 254 -9.65 0.62 -6.25
C LEU A 254 -10.06 2.02 -6.75
N LEU A 255 -9.37 2.55 -7.75
CA LEU A 255 -9.71 3.87 -8.32
C LEU A 255 -11.11 3.85 -8.95
N GLU A 256 -11.41 2.82 -9.73
CA GLU A 256 -12.72 2.60 -10.33
C GLU A 256 -13.80 2.40 -9.26
N ALA A 257 -13.50 1.60 -8.23
CA ALA A 257 -14.40 1.44 -7.08
C ALA A 257 -14.74 2.78 -6.39
N ILE A 258 -13.76 3.67 -6.25
CA ILE A 258 -13.96 5.02 -5.66
C ILE A 258 -14.76 5.92 -6.61
N GLU A 259 -14.53 5.85 -7.93
CA GLU A 259 -15.23 6.67 -8.92
C GLU A 259 -16.69 6.29 -9.08
N GLU A 260 -17.03 4.99 -8.96
CA GLU A 260 -18.38 4.46 -9.13
C GLU A 260 -19.20 4.41 -7.83
N ALA A 261 -18.53 4.47 -6.66
CA ALA A 261 -19.17 4.44 -5.35
C ALA A 261 -20.00 5.71 -5.07
N ASP A 262 -20.99 5.57 -4.17
CA ASP A 262 -21.64 6.75 -3.61
C ASP A 262 -20.62 7.64 -2.86
N PRO A 263 -20.88 8.97 -2.72
CA PRO A 263 -19.88 9.90 -2.17
C PRO A 263 -19.37 9.54 -0.76
N GLN A 264 -20.17 8.89 0.07
CA GLN A 264 -19.76 8.51 1.43
C GLN A 264 -18.89 7.25 1.40
N ALA A 265 -19.25 6.26 0.59
CA ALA A 265 -18.43 5.07 0.37
C ALA A 265 -17.10 5.42 -0.30
N ALA A 266 -17.11 6.31 -1.30
CA ALA A 266 -15.90 6.81 -1.95
C ALA A 266 -14.95 7.50 -0.96
N GLN A 267 -15.49 8.32 -0.06
CA GLN A 267 -14.70 8.97 1.00
C GLN A 267 -14.12 7.95 1.99
N LEU A 268 -14.90 6.93 2.39
CA LEU A 268 -14.44 5.86 3.26
C LEU A 268 -13.31 5.06 2.61
N LEU A 269 -13.49 4.61 1.37
CA LEU A 269 -12.47 3.87 0.60
C LEU A 269 -11.19 4.67 0.44
N SER A 270 -11.29 5.97 0.07
CA SER A 270 -10.14 6.86 -0.07
C SER A 270 -9.36 7.03 1.23
N ARG A 271 -10.06 7.11 2.37
CA ARG A 271 -9.43 7.19 3.70
C ARG A 271 -8.71 5.89 4.04
N LEU A 272 -9.40 4.74 3.93
CA LEU A 272 -8.85 3.44 4.28
C LEU A 272 -7.65 3.04 3.41
N ALA A 273 -7.62 3.51 2.16
CA ALA A 273 -6.55 3.22 1.21
C ALA A 273 -5.18 3.78 1.61
N VAL A 274 -5.15 4.83 2.42
CA VAL A 274 -3.91 5.51 2.87
C VAL A 274 -3.56 5.21 4.33
N GLU A 275 -4.45 4.54 5.06
CA GLU A 275 -4.18 4.10 6.43
C GLU A 275 -3.26 2.87 6.44
N GLU A 276 -2.33 2.83 7.41
CA GLU A 276 -1.47 1.66 7.60
C GLU A 276 -2.31 0.44 8.01
N ASP A 277 -1.95 -0.73 7.46
CA ASP A 277 -2.58 -2.01 7.77
C ASP A 277 -1.58 -2.91 8.49
N ASP A 278 -1.60 -2.85 9.82
CA ASP A 278 -0.80 -3.70 10.71
C ASP A 278 -1.62 -4.89 11.25
N GLY A 279 -2.85 -5.07 10.76
CA GLY A 279 -3.79 -6.08 11.26
C GLY A 279 -3.35 -7.51 10.94
N ASP A 280 -3.57 -8.42 11.92
CA ASP A 280 -3.54 -9.85 11.69
C ASP A 280 -4.81 -10.25 10.92
N THR A 281 -4.64 -10.68 9.66
CA THR A 281 -5.75 -11.06 8.77
C THR A 281 -6.67 -12.11 9.40
N GLU A 282 -6.12 -13.15 10.03
CA GLU A 282 -6.91 -14.21 10.65
C GLU A 282 -7.72 -13.67 11.83
N ALA A 283 -7.11 -12.88 12.71
CA ALA A 283 -7.79 -12.29 13.84
C ALA A 283 -8.92 -11.31 13.44
N VAL A 284 -8.73 -10.55 12.36
CA VAL A 284 -9.78 -9.65 11.83
C VAL A 284 -10.94 -10.45 11.28
N MET A 285 -10.67 -11.49 10.49
CA MET A 285 -11.70 -12.34 9.90
C MET A 285 -12.54 -13.05 10.96
N VAL A 286 -11.90 -13.65 11.96
CA VAL A 286 -12.59 -14.30 13.10
C VAL A 286 -13.54 -13.31 13.79
N ARG A 287 -13.06 -12.13 14.14
CA ARG A 287 -13.87 -11.08 14.80
C ARG A 287 -15.05 -10.62 13.93
N LEU A 288 -14.84 -10.51 12.61
CA LEU A 288 -15.90 -10.11 11.68
C LEU A 288 -17.01 -11.17 11.60
N VAL A 289 -16.63 -12.44 11.41
CA VAL A 289 -17.57 -13.59 11.35
C VAL A 289 -18.30 -13.77 12.69
N GLU A 290 -17.58 -13.66 13.81
CA GLU A 290 -18.17 -13.75 15.15
C GLU A 290 -19.20 -12.65 15.41
N ARG A 291 -18.91 -11.41 14.96
CA ARG A 291 -19.84 -10.28 15.05
C ARG A 291 -21.08 -10.51 14.21
N ALA A 292 -20.93 -10.95 12.95
CA ALA A 292 -22.04 -11.25 12.06
C ALA A 292 -22.92 -12.39 12.62
N GLY A 293 -22.31 -13.46 13.10
CA GLY A 293 -23.02 -14.58 13.74
C GLY A 293 -23.75 -14.15 15.03
N SER A 294 -23.13 -13.29 15.85
CA SER A 294 -23.77 -12.76 17.07
C SER A 294 -24.97 -11.87 16.74
N ARG A 295 -24.90 -11.08 15.67
CA ARG A 295 -26.03 -10.32 15.14
C ARG A 295 -27.17 -11.26 14.75
N ALA A 296 -26.88 -12.29 13.96
CA ALA A 296 -27.86 -13.28 13.53
C ALA A 296 -28.53 -14.03 14.70
N VAL A 297 -27.76 -14.32 15.78
CA VAL A 297 -28.34 -14.87 17.03
C VAL A 297 -29.38 -13.94 17.64
N ASN A 298 -29.15 -12.63 17.64
CA ASN A 298 -30.04 -11.65 18.20
C ASN A 298 -31.33 -11.46 17.35
N GLU A 299 -31.14 -11.48 16.03
CA GLU A 299 -32.26 -11.46 15.06
C GLU A 299 -33.16 -12.69 15.22
N LEU A 300 -32.57 -13.90 15.24
CA LEU A 300 -33.27 -15.16 15.47
C LEU A 300 -34.03 -15.18 16.81
N LYS A 301 -33.44 -14.61 17.87
CA LYS A 301 -34.14 -14.48 19.16
C LYS A 301 -35.33 -13.53 19.07
N ALA A 302 -35.29 -12.48 18.26
CA ALA A 302 -36.40 -11.57 18.05
C ALA A 302 -37.48 -12.25 17.23
N GLU A 303 -37.13 -12.98 16.17
CA GLU A 303 -38.07 -13.76 15.36
C GLU A 303 -38.75 -14.88 16.17
N LEU A 304 -37.99 -15.60 16.99
CA LEU A 304 -38.49 -16.65 17.89
C LEU A 304 -39.58 -16.11 18.84
N ARG A 305 -39.43 -14.86 19.32
CA ARG A 305 -40.42 -14.23 20.21
C ARG A 305 -41.72 -13.86 19.48
N ALA A 306 -41.65 -13.65 18.17
CA ALA A 306 -42.77 -13.26 17.33
C ALA A 306 -43.42 -14.44 16.59
N ALA A 307 -42.78 -15.61 16.58
CA ALA A 307 -43.20 -16.77 15.80
C ALA A 307 -44.36 -17.53 16.44
N GLU A 308 -45.31 -17.99 15.63
CA GLU A 308 -46.41 -18.90 16.04
C GLU A 308 -45.87 -20.33 16.29
N ASP A 309 -44.85 -20.77 15.56
CA ASP A 309 -44.15 -22.05 15.78
C ASP A 309 -42.68 -21.82 16.16
N PRO A 310 -42.32 -21.89 17.45
CA PRO A 310 -40.97 -21.67 17.92
C PRO A 310 -39.98 -22.82 17.62
N GLY A 311 -40.47 -24.01 17.21
CA GLY A 311 -39.64 -25.22 17.16
C GLY A 311 -38.47 -25.12 16.16
N ALA A 312 -38.73 -24.68 14.93
CA ALA A 312 -37.75 -24.55 13.88
C ALA A 312 -36.63 -23.51 14.23
N TYR A 313 -37.07 -22.38 14.79
CA TYR A 313 -36.14 -21.30 15.21
C TYR A 313 -35.25 -21.73 16.37
N ALA A 314 -35.77 -22.55 17.30
CA ALA A 314 -35.00 -23.05 18.44
C ALA A 314 -33.83 -23.96 17.98
N VAL A 315 -34.07 -24.83 16.99
CA VAL A 315 -33.03 -25.71 16.42
C VAL A 315 -31.97 -24.91 15.74
N THR A 316 -32.35 -23.95 14.89
CA THR A 316 -31.41 -23.06 14.16
C THR A 316 -30.57 -22.23 15.14
N LEU A 317 -31.22 -21.67 16.18
CA LEU A 317 -30.53 -20.88 17.21
C LEU A 317 -29.53 -21.74 18.02
N ALA A 318 -29.87 -22.99 18.33
CA ALA A 318 -28.95 -23.88 19.01
C ALA A 318 -27.74 -24.23 18.15
N TRP A 319 -27.97 -24.52 16.86
CA TRP A 319 -26.91 -24.79 15.91
C TRP A 319 -25.97 -23.57 15.76
N LEU A 320 -26.52 -22.35 15.57
CA LEU A 320 -25.74 -21.14 15.38
C LEU A 320 -24.85 -20.81 16.59
N LYS A 321 -25.38 -21.01 17.83
CA LYS A 321 -24.61 -20.85 19.05
C LYS A 321 -23.46 -21.86 19.14
N LEU A 322 -23.72 -23.13 18.75
CA LEU A 322 -22.70 -24.16 18.74
C LEU A 322 -21.61 -23.87 17.69
N ALA A 323 -22.00 -23.36 16.51
CA ALA A 323 -21.07 -23.00 15.47
C ALA A 323 -20.16 -21.82 15.89
N LEU A 324 -20.72 -20.80 16.56
CA LEU A 324 -19.93 -19.70 17.14
C LEU A 324 -18.97 -20.18 18.25
N GLU A 325 -19.41 -21.12 19.09
CA GLU A 325 -18.54 -21.69 20.10
C GLU A 325 -17.42 -22.53 19.48
N SER A 326 -17.72 -23.26 18.40
CA SER A 326 -16.68 -23.99 17.63
C SER A 326 -15.62 -23.08 17.04
N LEU A 327 -16.01 -21.89 16.57
CA LEU A 327 -15.07 -20.87 16.05
C LEU A 327 -14.15 -20.38 17.17
N ARG A 328 -14.69 -20.05 18.34
CA ARG A 328 -13.92 -19.58 19.49
C ARG A 328 -12.92 -20.64 20.01
N VAL A 329 -13.35 -21.90 20.05
CA VAL A 329 -12.47 -23.01 20.46
C VAL A 329 -11.35 -23.17 19.44
N ALA A 330 -11.65 -23.16 18.15
CA ALA A 330 -10.65 -23.28 17.08
C ALA A 330 -9.62 -22.12 17.12
N GLU A 331 -10.09 -20.88 17.38
CA GLU A 331 -9.22 -19.71 17.57
C GLU A 331 -8.28 -19.90 18.79
N ALA A 332 -8.83 -20.35 19.92
CA ALA A 332 -8.06 -20.59 21.14
C ALA A 332 -7.01 -21.70 20.98
N ASP A 333 -7.31 -22.72 20.18
CA ASP A 333 -6.39 -23.83 19.88
C ASP A 333 -5.30 -23.44 18.86
N GLY A 334 -5.47 -22.32 18.14
CA GLY A 334 -4.48 -21.79 17.19
C GLY A 334 -4.28 -22.63 15.92
N GLU A 335 -5.19 -23.53 15.60
CA GLU A 335 -5.12 -24.38 14.40
C GLU A 335 -5.84 -23.69 13.22
N VAL A 336 -5.09 -23.04 12.34
CA VAL A 336 -5.61 -22.24 11.21
C VAL A 336 -6.63 -23.01 10.36
N GLY A 337 -6.41 -24.28 10.09
CA GLY A 337 -7.34 -25.11 9.30
C GLY A 337 -8.70 -25.30 9.96
N SER A 338 -8.72 -25.46 11.28
CA SER A 338 -9.95 -25.62 12.09
C SER A 338 -10.71 -24.29 12.16
N VAL A 339 -9.99 -23.18 12.31
CA VAL A 339 -10.59 -21.81 12.29
C VAL A 339 -11.29 -21.58 10.96
N ARG A 340 -10.61 -21.79 9.84
CA ARG A 340 -11.16 -21.59 8.50
C ARG A 340 -12.39 -22.43 8.21
N ASN A 341 -12.38 -23.69 8.59
CA ASN A 341 -13.56 -24.57 8.46
C ASN A 341 -14.76 -24.10 9.29
N ALA A 342 -14.53 -23.57 10.49
CA ALA A 342 -15.59 -23.04 11.34
C ALA A 342 -16.16 -21.71 10.75
N GLU A 343 -15.30 -20.85 10.22
CA GLU A 343 -15.70 -19.64 9.50
C GLU A 343 -16.56 -19.95 8.28
N ASP A 344 -16.06 -20.82 7.36
CA ASP A 344 -16.77 -21.19 6.13
C ASP A 344 -18.18 -21.67 6.39
N ARG A 345 -18.36 -22.48 7.45
CA ARG A 345 -19.68 -22.97 7.84
C ARG A 345 -20.62 -21.87 8.32
N LEU A 346 -20.10 -20.89 9.07
CA LEU A 346 -20.87 -19.75 9.55
C LEU A 346 -21.21 -18.80 8.40
N VAL A 347 -20.23 -18.50 7.55
CA VAL A 347 -20.40 -17.61 6.39
C VAL A 347 -21.43 -18.20 5.42
N ALA A 348 -21.29 -19.47 5.05
CA ALA A 348 -22.27 -20.14 4.17
C ALA A 348 -23.69 -20.05 4.71
N TRP A 349 -23.88 -20.26 6.02
CA TRP A 349 -25.20 -20.12 6.64
C TRP A 349 -25.72 -18.67 6.64
N LEU A 350 -24.83 -17.68 6.87
CA LEU A 350 -25.19 -16.25 6.86
C LEU A 350 -25.61 -15.79 5.46
N VAL A 351 -24.91 -16.26 4.43
CA VAL A 351 -25.22 -15.97 3.02
C VAL A 351 -26.58 -16.55 2.62
N ASP A 352 -26.85 -17.83 2.96
CA ASP A 352 -28.12 -18.51 2.67
C ASP A 352 -29.34 -17.79 3.33
N ARG A 353 -29.11 -17.13 4.46
CA ARG A 353 -30.15 -16.40 5.19
C ARG A 353 -30.37 -14.99 4.65
N THR A 354 -29.40 -14.36 4.03
CA THR A 354 -29.53 -13.00 3.52
C THR A 354 -30.35 -13.05 2.23
N PRO A 355 -31.56 -12.42 2.15
CA PRO A 355 -32.29 -12.39 0.91
C PRO A 355 -31.47 -11.67 -0.15
N ALA A 356 -31.37 -12.27 -1.35
CA ALA A 356 -30.66 -11.67 -2.47
C ALA A 356 -31.22 -10.24 -2.72
N THR A 357 -30.42 -9.22 -2.42
CA THR A 357 -30.73 -7.84 -2.74
C THR A 357 -30.54 -7.65 -4.26
N GLY A 358 -31.63 -7.89 -5.05
CA GLY A 358 -31.55 -7.68 -6.49
C GLY A 358 -32.65 -8.36 -7.30
N SER A 359 -33.90 -7.94 -7.15
CA SER A 359 -34.80 -7.69 -8.30
C SER A 359 -36.09 -7.01 -7.77
N VAL A 360 -36.09 -5.70 -7.83
CA VAL A 360 -37.37 -4.98 -7.88
C VAL A 360 -37.87 -5.22 -9.29
N ASP A 361 -38.66 -6.27 -9.46
CA ASP A 361 -39.51 -6.44 -10.63
C ASP A 361 -40.50 -5.25 -10.68
N ALA A 362 -40.17 -4.32 -11.56
CA ALA A 362 -41.08 -3.33 -12.05
C ALA A 362 -42.04 -4.02 -13.05
N ASP A 363 -43.05 -4.71 -12.55
CA ASP A 363 -44.21 -5.04 -13.38
C ASP A 363 -45.46 -5.20 -12.51
N HIS A 364 -46.19 -4.12 -12.36
CA HIS A 364 -47.63 -4.16 -12.21
C HIS A 364 -48.24 -3.02 -13.02
N GLY A 365 -48.54 -3.41 -14.28
CA GLY A 365 -49.45 -2.65 -15.12
C GLY A 365 -50.78 -2.45 -14.46
N PHE A 366 -51.28 -1.25 -14.55
CA PHE A 366 -52.65 -0.90 -14.31
C PHE A 366 -53.51 -1.23 -15.55
N GLU A 367 -54.56 -2.04 -15.35
CA GLU A 367 -55.84 -1.88 -16.03
C GLU A 367 -56.81 -1.10 -15.15
#